data_7b23d562efc79bd2532f0e18e919c64c
#
_entry.id   7b23d562efc79bd2532f0e18e919c64c
#
_cell.length_a   1.000
_cell.length_b   1.000
_cell.length_c   1.000
_cell.angle_alpha   90.00
_cell.angle_beta   90.00
_cell.angle_gamma   90.00
#
_symmetry.space_group_name_H-M   'P 1'
#
loop_
_entity.id
_entity.type
_entity.pdbx_description
1 polymer ?
#
loop_
_entity_poly.entity_id
_entity_poly.type
_entity_poly.pdbx_seq_one_letter_code
_entity_poly.pdbx_strand_id
1 'polypeptide(L)'
;KAREELSKQVEAKEEENIAEGKLEIDDPIDKEIESQAEDKEILDEKNNTEEEKEKKKQNKYKFKRYKIQEVIKPNQVILVQVIKDERGQKGAALSTFISIAGKYIVLMPNTPKGGGISRKIFNPADRKKIRTILNEIEIPKEMGLIVRTAGSNKTKNEINNDLITLIKTWSQIKDNAINSIAPSLIHQESEIIKRTLRDMFDDNTQNIIVEGTDGYKKAQSFMKTMMPSSVKKVKKYRGKVPLFIEENIEQKLNQIFDSEIKLKSGGYLVINPTEALVSIDINSGSSIKGKNVESTALDTNIEAAEEIARQIKIRDLSGLIIIDFIDMLS
;
A
#
# COMPACT_ATOMS: atom_id res chain seq x y z
N LYS A 1 32.15 23.31 -22.97
CA LYS A 1 33.38 22.72 -22.38
C LYS A 1 33.22 22.41 -20.90
N ALA A 2 32.93 23.40 -19.99
CA ALA A 2 32.79 23.14 -18.56
C ALA A 2 31.62 22.19 -18.19
N ARG A 3 30.51 22.19 -18.97
CA ARG A 3 29.40 21.27 -18.80
C ARG A 3 29.69 19.84 -19.28
N GLU A 4 30.47 19.73 -20.35
CA GLU A 4 30.91 18.43 -20.87
C GLU A 4 31.99 17.77 -19.99
N GLU A 5 32.83 18.57 -19.34
CA GLU A 5 33.80 18.04 -18.36
C GLU A 5 33.12 17.59 -17.07
N LEU A 6 32.04 18.28 -16.64
CA LEU A 6 31.25 17.87 -15.47
C LEU A 6 30.48 16.57 -15.73
N SER A 7 29.89 16.40 -16.92
CA SER A 7 29.17 15.18 -17.28
C SER A 7 30.11 13.98 -17.37
N LYS A 8 31.29 14.14 -17.93
CA LYS A 8 32.30 13.07 -17.96
C LYS A 8 32.88 12.71 -16.58
N GLN A 9 32.96 13.67 -15.66
CA GLN A 9 33.36 13.39 -14.27
C GLN A 9 32.27 12.68 -13.47
N VAL A 10 30.98 12.92 -13.78
CA VAL A 10 29.85 12.21 -13.16
C VAL A 10 29.78 10.79 -13.69
N GLU A 11 29.89 10.59 -15.01
CA GLU A 11 29.90 9.24 -15.63
C GLU A 11 31.10 8.40 -15.14
N ALA A 12 32.30 9.00 -15.04
CA ALA A 12 33.47 8.30 -14.52
C ALA A 12 33.33 7.90 -13.04
N LYS A 13 32.67 8.73 -12.22
CA LYS A 13 32.36 8.39 -10.81
C LYS A 13 31.26 7.34 -10.68
N GLU A 14 30.30 7.32 -11.59
CA GLU A 14 29.28 6.27 -11.63
C GLU A 14 29.87 4.92 -12.06
N GLU A 15 30.77 4.90 -13.03
CA GLU A 15 31.50 3.69 -13.45
C GLU A 15 32.44 3.15 -12.36
N GLU A 16 33.10 4.04 -11.61
CA GLU A 16 33.98 3.68 -10.48
C GLU A 16 33.17 3.10 -9.31
N ASN A 17 31.98 3.65 -9.02
CA ASN A 17 31.06 3.15 -8.03
C ASN A 17 30.44 1.78 -8.43
N ILE A 18 30.22 1.55 -9.72
CA ILE A 18 29.77 0.26 -10.26
C ILE A 18 30.88 -0.79 -10.13
N ALA A 19 32.13 -0.41 -10.42
CA ALA A 19 33.29 -1.30 -10.31
C ALA A 19 33.66 -1.67 -8.87
N GLU A 20 33.41 -0.77 -7.89
CA GLU A 20 33.65 -1.03 -6.48
C GLU A 20 32.48 -1.71 -5.74
N GLY A 21 31.37 -2.00 -6.42
CA GLY A 21 30.20 -2.68 -5.83
C GLY A 21 29.48 -1.84 -4.78
N LYS A 22 29.58 -0.52 -4.83
CA LYS A 22 28.91 0.44 -3.94
C LYS A 22 27.58 0.96 -4.54
N LEU A 23 26.87 0.15 -5.30
CA LEU A 23 25.46 0.43 -5.58
C LEU A 23 24.67 0.18 -4.30
N GLU A 24 24.39 1.25 -3.59
CA GLU A 24 23.34 1.25 -2.57
C GLU A 24 22.02 0.99 -3.30
N ILE A 25 21.55 -0.24 -3.20
CA ILE A 25 20.16 -0.55 -3.51
C ILE A 25 19.37 0.10 -2.39
N ASP A 26 18.80 1.26 -2.68
CA ASP A 26 17.87 1.99 -1.81
C ASP A 26 16.62 1.12 -1.64
N ASP A 27 16.70 0.14 -0.74
CA ASP A 27 15.55 -0.67 -0.37
C ASP A 27 14.63 0.20 0.51
N PRO A 28 13.35 0.40 0.14
CA PRO A 28 12.42 1.19 0.95
C PRO A 28 12.31 0.72 2.40
N ILE A 29 12.64 -0.55 2.65
CA ILE A 29 12.63 -1.17 3.98
C ILE A 29 13.79 -0.67 4.84
N ASP A 30 14.97 -0.43 4.27
CA ASP A 30 16.14 0.07 5.01
C ASP A 30 15.93 1.51 5.49
N LYS A 31 15.31 2.38 4.68
CA LYS A 31 14.93 3.74 5.11
C LYS A 31 13.84 3.72 6.20
N GLU A 32 12.99 2.69 6.22
CA GLU A 32 11.99 2.53 7.28
C GLU A 32 12.60 2.12 8.62
N ILE A 33 13.69 1.39 8.60
CA ILE A 33 14.40 0.95 9.83
C ILE A 33 15.24 2.10 10.39
N GLU A 34 15.92 2.87 9.56
CA GLU A 34 16.76 4.00 10.01
C GLU A 34 15.91 5.13 10.61
N SER A 35 14.76 5.49 10.03
CA SER A 35 13.89 6.54 10.58
C SER A 35 13.16 6.15 11.88
N GLN A 36 13.01 4.83 12.16
CA GLN A 36 12.49 4.37 13.46
C GLN A 36 13.55 4.40 14.56
N ALA A 37 14.84 4.41 14.20
CA ALA A 37 15.93 4.60 15.13
C ALA A 37 16.08 6.08 15.55
N GLU A 38 15.85 7.01 14.62
CA GLU A 38 15.92 8.46 14.90
C GLU A 38 14.77 8.94 15.80
N ASP A 39 13.54 8.38 15.65
CA ASP A 39 12.39 8.67 16.54
C ASP A 39 12.62 8.24 17.99
N LYS A 40 13.52 7.28 18.25
CA LYS A 40 13.91 6.90 19.61
C LYS A 40 14.97 7.80 20.22
N GLU A 41 15.85 8.38 19.41
CA GLU A 41 16.91 9.28 19.90
C GLU A 41 16.35 10.63 20.40
N ILE A 42 15.26 11.12 19.82
CA ILE A 42 14.68 12.45 20.18
C ILE A 42 13.99 12.43 21.56
N LEU A 43 13.56 11.28 22.06
CA LEU A 43 12.88 11.17 23.36
C LEU A 43 13.83 10.86 24.53
N ASP A 44 15.02 10.32 24.25
CA ASP A 44 16.02 9.95 25.29
C ASP A 44 17.09 11.03 25.55
N GLU A 45 17.17 12.08 24.75
CA GLU A 45 18.24 13.09 24.85
C GLU A 45 18.12 14.05 26.05
N LYS A 46 17.03 14.00 26.82
CA LYS A 46 16.85 14.95 27.94
C LYS A 46 17.46 14.53 29.28
N ASN A 47 17.97 13.31 29.45
CA ASN A 47 18.37 12.82 30.78
C ASN A 47 19.66 11.98 30.87
N ASN A 48 20.63 12.05 29.97
CA ASN A 48 21.83 11.20 30.08
C ASN A 48 23.15 11.99 30.05
N THR A 49 24.00 11.73 31.04
CA THR A 49 25.38 12.23 31.18
C THR A 49 26.32 11.71 30.08
N GLU A 50 27.37 12.47 29.78
CA GLU A 50 28.32 12.22 28.66
C GLU A 50 28.95 10.81 28.65
N GLU A 51 29.18 10.22 29.81
CA GLU A 51 29.74 8.86 29.94
C GLU A 51 28.81 7.74 29.45
N GLU A 52 27.50 7.92 29.57
CA GLU A 52 26.53 6.95 29.02
C GLU A 52 26.38 7.05 27.49
N LYS A 53 26.66 8.23 26.93
CA LYS A 53 26.65 8.45 25.48
C LYS A 53 27.82 7.73 24.78
N GLU A 54 29.00 7.63 25.41
CA GLU A 54 30.14 6.90 24.87
C GLU A 54 29.93 5.38 24.92
N LYS A 55 29.34 4.84 26.00
CA LYS A 55 29.01 3.43 26.11
C LYS A 55 27.88 2.99 25.14
N LYS A 56 26.90 3.87 24.85
CA LYS A 56 25.87 3.61 23.85
C LYS A 56 26.38 3.68 22.40
N LYS A 57 27.41 4.48 22.11
CA LYS A 57 28.06 4.53 20.78
C LYS A 57 28.85 3.25 20.45
N GLN A 58 29.40 2.55 21.44
CA GLN A 58 30.15 1.31 21.22
C GLN A 58 29.24 0.09 21.00
N ASN A 59 27.96 0.13 21.35
CA ASN A 59 27.04 -0.97 21.26
C ASN A 59 26.02 -0.85 20.11
N LYS A 60 26.23 0.05 19.12
CA LYS A 60 25.53 -0.04 17.84
C LYS A 60 26.00 -1.32 17.15
N TYR A 61 25.27 -2.42 17.34
CA TYR A 61 25.42 -3.61 16.53
C TYR A 61 25.20 -3.19 15.08
N LYS A 62 26.28 -2.91 14.35
CA LYS A 62 26.26 -2.81 12.89
C LYS A 62 25.80 -4.18 12.42
N PHE A 63 24.56 -4.30 11.98
CA PHE A 63 24.09 -5.50 11.30
C PHE A 63 25.06 -5.76 10.16
N LYS A 64 25.78 -6.88 10.23
CA LYS A 64 26.74 -7.25 9.21
C LYS A 64 25.93 -7.55 7.96
N ARG A 65 26.00 -6.69 6.95
CA ARG A 65 25.33 -6.92 5.66
C ARG A 65 26.14 -8.02 4.96
N TYR A 66 25.52 -9.19 4.81
CA TYR A 66 26.10 -10.29 4.08
C TYR A 66 25.77 -10.15 2.59
N LYS A 67 26.73 -10.46 1.73
CA LYS A 67 26.46 -10.58 0.29
C LYS A 67 25.52 -11.77 0.05
N ILE A 68 24.65 -11.67 -0.97
CA ILE A 68 23.69 -12.73 -1.27
C ILE A 68 24.37 -14.09 -1.49
N GLN A 69 25.57 -14.10 -2.08
CA GLN A 69 26.37 -15.31 -2.32
C GLN A 69 26.88 -15.97 -1.02
N GLU A 70 26.98 -15.22 0.07
CA GLU A 70 27.39 -15.74 1.38
C GLU A 70 26.23 -16.43 2.11
N VAL A 71 24.99 -15.98 1.83
CA VAL A 71 23.78 -16.42 2.52
C VAL A 71 23.06 -17.52 1.75
N ILE A 72 23.00 -17.43 0.42
CA ILE A 72 22.28 -18.37 -0.45
C ILE A 72 23.28 -19.18 -1.24
N LYS A 73 23.17 -20.52 -1.14
CA LYS A 73 24.04 -21.47 -1.85
C LYS A 73 23.33 -22.02 -3.10
N PRO A 74 24.09 -22.39 -4.15
CA PRO A 74 23.53 -23.12 -5.29
C PRO A 74 22.77 -24.37 -4.85
N ASN A 75 21.66 -24.67 -5.53
CA ASN A 75 20.76 -25.79 -5.24
C ASN A 75 20.04 -25.72 -3.86
N GLN A 76 20.08 -24.59 -3.18
CA GLN A 76 19.30 -24.37 -1.98
C GLN A 76 17.85 -24.02 -2.32
N VAL A 77 16.89 -24.69 -1.68
CA VAL A 77 15.47 -24.34 -1.76
C VAL A 77 15.19 -23.22 -0.75
N ILE A 78 14.59 -22.14 -1.23
CA ILE A 78 14.25 -20.97 -0.41
C ILE A 78 12.79 -20.61 -0.61
N LEU A 79 12.17 -20.05 0.43
CA LEU A 79 10.85 -19.45 0.34
C LEU A 79 10.97 -17.98 -0.05
N VAL A 80 10.31 -17.58 -1.13
CA VAL A 80 10.32 -16.20 -1.62
C VAL A 80 8.89 -15.67 -1.73
N GLN A 81 8.71 -14.40 -1.44
CA GLN A 81 7.47 -13.66 -1.66
C GLN A 81 7.64 -12.76 -2.88
N VAL A 82 6.68 -12.82 -3.81
CA VAL A 82 6.58 -11.87 -4.91
C VAL A 82 5.92 -10.60 -4.36
N ILE A 83 6.66 -9.48 -4.34
CA ILE A 83 6.18 -8.19 -3.84
C ILE A 83 5.51 -7.40 -4.97
N LYS A 84 6.10 -7.45 -6.16
CA LYS A 84 5.60 -6.79 -7.37
C LYS A 84 5.75 -7.73 -8.54
N ASP A 85 4.74 -7.73 -9.40
CA ASP A 85 4.80 -8.43 -10.68
C ASP A 85 5.81 -7.79 -11.63
N GLU A 86 6.20 -8.53 -12.64
CA GLU A 86 7.04 -8.01 -13.72
C GLU A 86 6.35 -6.83 -14.42
N ARG A 87 7.15 -5.84 -14.80
CA ARG A 87 6.69 -4.64 -15.49
C ARG A 87 7.59 -4.31 -16.68
N GLY A 88 7.07 -4.52 -17.87
CA GLY A 88 7.83 -4.34 -19.10
C GLY A 88 9.06 -5.27 -19.12
N GLN A 89 10.26 -4.70 -19.22
CA GLN A 89 11.51 -5.47 -19.23
C GLN A 89 12.06 -5.76 -17.82
N LYS A 90 11.43 -5.23 -16.76
CA LYS A 90 11.84 -5.49 -15.38
C LYS A 90 11.16 -6.74 -14.87
N GLY A 91 11.94 -7.70 -14.38
CA GLY A 91 11.44 -8.89 -13.72
C GLY A 91 10.69 -8.58 -12.42
N ALA A 92 10.02 -9.59 -11.88
CA ALA A 92 9.29 -9.49 -10.63
C ALA A 92 10.22 -9.14 -9.46
N ALA A 93 9.74 -8.32 -8.53
CA ALA A 93 10.46 -8.03 -7.28
C ALA A 93 10.18 -9.12 -6.26
N LEU A 94 11.23 -9.80 -5.81
CA LEU A 94 11.19 -10.90 -4.85
C LEU A 94 11.83 -10.49 -3.53
N SER A 95 11.33 -11.06 -2.42
CA SER A 95 11.92 -10.93 -1.11
C SER A 95 11.90 -12.27 -0.37
N THR A 96 12.93 -12.51 0.43
CA THR A 96 12.95 -13.61 1.41
C THR A 96 12.34 -13.20 2.75
N PHE A 97 12.17 -11.90 2.98
CA PHE A 97 11.41 -11.39 4.12
C PHE A 97 9.92 -11.47 3.79
N ILE A 98 9.22 -12.30 4.55
CA ILE A 98 7.80 -12.57 4.32
C ILE A 98 6.96 -11.58 5.11
N SER A 99 5.94 -11.01 4.46
CA SER A 99 4.95 -10.14 5.09
C SER A 99 3.55 -10.64 4.78
N ILE A 100 2.74 -10.87 5.81
CA ILE A 100 1.38 -11.37 5.68
C ILE A 100 0.42 -10.28 6.16
N ALA A 101 -0.41 -9.77 5.25
CA ALA A 101 -1.33 -8.69 5.55
C ALA A 101 -2.63 -9.21 6.19
N GLY A 102 -2.90 -8.77 7.41
CA GLY A 102 -4.20 -8.86 8.08
C GLY A 102 -5.07 -7.64 7.82
N LYS A 103 -6.19 -7.56 8.50
CA LYS A 103 -7.07 -6.38 8.44
C LYS A 103 -6.47 -5.19 9.17
N TYR A 104 -6.03 -5.38 10.41
CA TYR A 104 -5.54 -4.33 11.31
C TYR A 104 -4.03 -4.30 11.42
N ILE A 105 -3.38 -5.42 11.14
CA ILE A 105 -1.94 -5.58 11.29
C ILE A 105 -1.31 -6.26 10.08
N VAL A 106 0.00 -6.10 9.95
CA VAL A 106 0.85 -6.89 9.04
C VAL A 106 1.81 -7.69 9.91
N LEU A 107 1.87 -8.99 9.72
CA LEU A 107 2.80 -9.88 10.40
C LEU A 107 4.04 -10.11 9.52
N MET A 108 5.21 -9.91 10.09
CA MET A 108 6.52 -10.22 9.49
C MET A 108 7.16 -11.39 10.25
N PRO A 109 6.90 -12.64 9.85
CA PRO A 109 7.21 -13.80 10.67
C PRO A 109 8.70 -14.13 10.76
N ASN A 110 9.52 -13.61 9.85
CA ASN A 110 10.96 -13.86 9.80
C ASN A 110 11.81 -12.57 9.86
N THR A 111 11.24 -11.49 10.43
CA THR A 111 11.95 -10.22 10.62
C THR A 111 12.01 -9.90 12.11
N PRO A 112 13.06 -10.32 12.84
CA PRO A 112 13.20 -10.03 14.26
C PRO A 112 13.37 -8.52 14.45
N LYS A 113 12.72 -7.95 15.48
CA LYS A 113 12.70 -6.51 15.82
C LYS A 113 12.04 -5.59 14.76
N GLY A 114 11.49 -6.15 13.68
CA GLY A 114 10.63 -5.40 12.78
C GLY A 114 9.26 -5.23 13.45
N GLY A 115 8.83 -4.02 13.69
CA GLY A 115 7.51 -3.78 14.25
C GLY A 115 7.31 -2.32 14.53
N GLY A 116 6.07 -1.87 14.43
CA GLY A 116 5.80 -0.48 14.67
C GLY A 116 4.37 -0.08 14.32
N ILE A 117 4.21 1.18 14.11
CA ILE A 117 2.94 1.80 13.79
C ILE A 117 3.06 2.42 12.41
N SER A 118 2.08 2.18 11.54
CA SER A 118 2.04 2.79 10.21
C SER A 118 2.34 4.29 10.25
N ARG A 119 3.20 4.76 9.34
CA ARG A 119 3.52 6.19 9.20
C ARG A 119 2.31 7.04 8.84
N LYS A 120 1.29 6.44 8.21
CA LYS A 120 0.03 7.13 7.87
C LYS A 120 -0.86 7.45 9.07
N ILE A 121 -0.49 7.00 10.29
CA ILE A 121 -1.18 7.38 11.54
C ILE A 121 -0.43 8.57 12.14
N PHE A 122 -0.89 9.78 11.83
CA PHE A 122 -0.21 11.01 12.25
C PHE A 122 -0.56 11.44 13.68
N ASN A 123 -1.73 11.02 14.21
CA ASN A 123 -2.20 11.46 15.53
C ASN A 123 -1.34 10.87 16.67
N PRO A 124 -0.65 11.70 17.48
CA PRO A 124 0.21 11.22 18.57
C PRO A 124 -0.56 10.45 19.66
N ALA A 125 -1.82 10.83 19.92
CA ALA A 125 -2.67 10.16 20.93
C ALA A 125 -2.99 8.71 20.49
N ASP A 126 -3.32 8.51 19.22
CA ASP A 126 -3.59 7.17 18.67
C ASP A 126 -2.32 6.33 18.66
N ARG A 127 -1.18 6.90 18.26
CA ARG A 127 0.12 6.22 18.34
C ARG A 127 0.46 5.76 19.76
N LYS A 128 0.18 6.58 20.78
CA LYS A 128 0.40 6.23 22.18
C LYS A 128 -0.50 5.05 22.62
N LYS A 129 -1.79 5.09 22.27
CA LYS A 129 -2.72 3.99 22.54
C LYS A 129 -2.27 2.69 21.89
N ILE A 130 -1.87 2.74 20.61
CA ILE A 130 -1.41 1.57 19.89
C ILE A 130 -0.13 0.99 20.52
N ARG A 131 0.81 1.83 20.94
CA ARG A 131 2.02 1.37 21.66
C ARG A 131 1.67 0.62 22.95
N THR A 132 0.71 1.13 23.73
CA THR A 132 0.24 0.45 24.94
C THR A 132 -0.33 -0.92 24.58
N ILE A 133 -1.19 -1.01 23.58
CA ILE A 133 -1.77 -2.28 23.12
C ILE A 133 -0.68 -3.25 22.66
N LEU A 134 0.29 -2.78 21.88
CA LEU A 134 1.39 -3.63 21.38
C LEU A 134 2.29 -4.17 22.51
N ASN A 135 2.52 -3.37 23.55
CA ASN A 135 3.31 -3.81 24.71
C ASN A 135 2.60 -4.87 25.55
N GLU A 136 1.27 -4.94 25.46
CA GLU A 136 0.45 -5.90 26.18
C GLU A 136 0.16 -7.19 25.39
N ILE A 137 0.50 -7.23 24.10
CA ILE A 137 0.36 -8.40 23.24
C ILE A 137 1.66 -9.18 23.23
N GLU A 138 1.58 -10.48 23.49
CA GLU A 138 2.72 -11.38 23.41
C GLU A 138 3.02 -11.70 21.95
N ILE A 139 4.08 -11.08 21.42
CA ILE A 139 4.57 -11.33 20.06
C ILE A 139 5.83 -12.21 20.18
N PRO A 140 5.95 -13.32 19.42
CA PRO A 140 7.16 -14.11 19.38
C PRO A 140 8.37 -13.24 19.00
N LYS A 141 9.51 -13.42 19.70
CA LYS A 141 10.73 -12.58 19.53
C LYS A 141 11.30 -12.58 18.11
N GLU A 142 10.96 -13.57 17.32
CA GLU A 142 11.42 -13.78 15.95
C GLU A 142 10.52 -13.05 14.93
N MET A 143 9.39 -12.51 15.37
CA MET A 143 8.38 -11.91 14.51
C MET A 143 8.29 -10.40 14.72
N GLY A 144 8.07 -9.69 13.63
CA GLY A 144 7.70 -8.26 13.63
C GLY A 144 6.22 -8.06 13.34
N LEU A 145 5.66 -6.95 13.82
CA LEU A 145 4.28 -6.61 13.63
C LEU A 145 4.13 -5.11 13.36
N ILE A 146 3.40 -4.75 12.30
CA ILE A 146 3.08 -3.37 11.98
C ILE A 146 1.58 -3.16 12.05
N VAL A 147 1.14 -2.16 12.84
CA VAL A 147 -0.28 -1.78 12.89
C VAL A 147 -0.62 -0.89 11.71
N ARG A 148 -1.64 -1.29 10.94
CA ARG A 148 -2.17 -0.55 9.78
C ARG A 148 -3.07 0.61 10.24
N THR A 149 -3.37 1.54 9.35
CA THR A 149 -4.31 2.65 9.59
C THR A 149 -5.70 2.17 10.02
N ALA A 150 -6.17 1.05 9.48
CA ALA A 150 -7.44 0.43 9.88
C ALA A 150 -7.46 -0.06 11.34
N GLY A 151 -6.29 -0.23 11.97
CA GLY A 151 -6.15 -0.65 13.37
C GLY A 151 -6.05 0.50 14.38
N SER A 152 -6.07 1.78 13.96
CA SER A 152 -5.82 2.93 14.85
C SER A 152 -6.82 3.05 16.00
N ASN A 153 -8.10 2.73 15.74
CA ASN A 153 -9.20 2.86 16.72
C ASN A 153 -9.74 1.51 17.19
N LYS A 154 -8.96 0.43 17.05
CA LYS A 154 -9.41 -0.91 17.39
C LYS A 154 -8.97 -1.34 18.79
N THR A 155 -9.74 -2.26 19.36
CA THR A 155 -9.49 -2.81 20.69
C THR A 155 -8.34 -3.82 20.66
N LYS A 156 -7.71 -4.05 21.82
CA LYS A 156 -6.70 -5.10 22.01
C LYS A 156 -7.18 -6.46 21.51
N ASN A 157 -8.44 -6.83 21.80
CA ASN A 157 -9.00 -8.11 21.39
C ASN A 157 -9.12 -8.26 19.89
N GLU A 158 -9.51 -7.20 19.16
CA GLU A 158 -9.60 -7.23 17.70
C GLU A 158 -8.23 -7.39 17.07
N ILE A 159 -7.22 -6.67 17.56
CA ILE A 159 -5.82 -6.77 17.08
C ILE A 159 -5.25 -8.15 17.40
N ASN A 160 -5.51 -8.69 18.59
CA ASN A 160 -5.03 -10.02 18.98
C ASN A 160 -5.68 -11.14 18.16
N ASN A 161 -6.97 -11.05 17.85
CA ASN A 161 -7.65 -12.00 16.99
C ASN A 161 -7.08 -12.01 15.56
N ASP A 162 -6.77 -10.84 15.03
CA ASP A 162 -6.10 -10.72 13.73
C ASP A 162 -4.71 -11.36 13.77
N LEU A 163 -3.93 -11.12 14.84
CA LEU A 163 -2.63 -11.75 15.06
C LEU A 163 -2.70 -13.28 15.11
N ILE A 164 -3.62 -13.84 15.89
CA ILE A 164 -3.81 -15.29 15.98
C ILE A 164 -4.12 -15.88 14.60
N THR A 165 -4.97 -15.21 13.81
CA THR A 165 -5.30 -15.64 12.46
C THR A 165 -4.08 -15.62 11.54
N LEU A 166 -3.24 -14.59 11.62
CA LEU A 166 -2.02 -14.48 10.82
C LEU A 166 -0.96 -15.52 11.22
N ILE A 167 -0.78 -15.77 12.51
CA ILE A 167 0.12 -16.84 13.01
C ILE A 167 -0.33 -18.21 12.51
N LYS A 168 -1.65 -18.47 12.49
CA LYS A 168 -2.20 -19.71 11.94
C LYS A 168 -1.92 -19.82 10.44
N THR A 169 -2.13 -18.73 9.69
CA THR A 169 -1.81 -18.68 8.25
C THR A 169 -0.31 -18.94 8.00
N TRP A 170 0.56 -18.33 8.81
CA TRP A 170 2.00 -18.59 8.72
C TRP A 170 2.37 -20.06 9.00
N SER A 171 1.73 -20.68 9.98
CA SER A 171 1.96 -22.12 10.24
C SER A 171 1.52 -22.96 9.05
N GLN A 172 0.39 -22.67 8.42
CA GLN A 172 -0.05 -23.35 7.20
C GLN A 172 0.94 -23.17 6.04
N ILE A 173 1.48 -21.96 5.86
CA ILE A 173 2.49 -21.68 4.83
C ILE A 173 3.75 -22.54 5.07
N LYS A 174 4.22 -22.62 6.34
CA LYS A 174 5.38 -23.46 6.68
C LYS A 174 5.13 -24.93 6.40
N ASP A 175 3.98 -25.46 6.83
CA ASP A 175 3.62 -26.84 6.63
C ASP A 175 3.51 -27.19 5.13
N ASN A 176 2.89 -26.32 4.34
CA ASN A 176 2.81 -26.48 2.89
C ASN A 176 4.20 -26.44 2.24
N ALA A 177 5.07 -25.53 2.67
CA ALA A 177 6.42 -25.40 2.14
C ALA A 177 7.27 -26.65 2.41
N ILE A 178 7.17 -27.23 3.60
CA ILE A 178 7.90 -28.45 3.98
C ILE A 178 7.41 -29.65 3.16
N ASN A 179 6.10 -29.74 2.90
CA ASN A 179 5.49 -30.89 2.20
C ASN A 179 5.47 -30.75 0.67
N SER A 180 5.99 -29.65 0.12
CA SER A 180 5.98 -29.39 -1.33
C SER A 180 7.34 -29.65 -1.97
N ILE A 181 7.34 -29.94 -3.27
CA ILE A 181 8.54 -30.07 -4.09
C ILE A 181 8.75 -28.76 -4.85
N ALA A 182 9.93 -28.16 -4.70
CA ALA A 182 10.26 -26.93 -5.40
C ALA A 182 10.54 -27.16 -6.89
N PRO A 183 10.16 -26.22 -7.78
CA PRO A 183 9.42 -24.99 -7.52
C PRO A 183 7.91 -25.21 -7.43
N SER A 184 7.24 -24.63 -6.46
CA SER A 184 5.77 -24.73 -6.32
C SER A 184 5.17 -23.48 -5.68
N LEU A 185 3.91 -23.18 -6.00
CA LEU A 185 3.14 -22.11 -5.34
C LEU A 185 2.68 -22.61 -3.97
N ILE A 186 3.23 -22.03 -2.90
CA ILE A 186 2.95 -22.43 -1.52
C ILE A 186 1.71 -21.73 -0.97
N HIS A 187 1.61 -20.44 -1.23
CA HIS A 187 0.51 -19.61 -0.75
C HIS A 187 0.24 -18.49 -1.75
N GLN A 188 -1.01 -18.27 -2.05
CA GLN A 188 -1.44 -17.13 -2.83
C GLN A 188 -2.22 -16.18 -1.94
N GLU A 189 -1.80 -14.92 -1.92
CA GLU A 189 -2.56 -13.91 -1.22
C GLU A 189 -3.94 -13.79 -1.89
N SER A 190 -4.89 -13.72 -1.05
CA SER A 190 -6.34 -13.82 -1.25
C SER A 190 -6.87 -13.42 -2.61
N GLU A 191 -7.84 -14.20 -3.07
CA GLU A 191 -8.79 -13.84 -4.12
C GLU A 191 -9.36 -12.43 -3.90
N ILE A 192 -9.74 -11.77 -4.97
CA ILE A 192 -10.25 -10.38 -4.97
C ILE A 192 -11.34 -10.13 -3.92
N ILE A 193 -12.24 -11.10 -3.72
CA ILE A 193 -13.33 -11.00 -2.72
C ILE A 193 -12.75 -10.83 -1.30
N LYS A 194 -11.81 -11.67 -0.91
CA LYS A 194 -11.21 -11.63 0.42
C LYS A 194 -10.39 -10.35 0.61
N ARG A 195 -9.65 -9.95 -0.41
CA ARG A 195 -8.85 -8.72 -0.41
C ARG A 195 -9.74 -7.49 -0.28
N THR A 196 -10.83 -7.41 -1.03
CA THR A 196 -11.81 -6.33 -0.95
C THR A 196 -12.45 -6.26 0.44
N LEU A 197 -12.89 -7.40 0.98
CA LEU A 197 -13.48 -7.45 2.32
C LEU A 197 -12.48 -7.08 3.41
N ARG A 198 -11.22 -7.49 3.29
CA ARG A 198 -10.19 -7.13 4.24
C ARG A 198 -9.90 -5.63 4.25
N ASP A 199 -9.75 -5.03 3.08
CA ASP A 199 -9.21 -3.67 2.95
C ASP A 199 -10.30 -2.59 2.84
N MET A 200 -11.48 -2.90 2.31
CA MET A 200 -12.53 -1.92 2.05
C MET A 200 -13.73 -2.00 3.01
N PHE A 201 -13.95 -3.15 3.68
CA PHE A 201 -15.05 -3.27 4.62
C PHE A 201 -14.79 -2.43 5.87
N ASP A 202 -15.74 -1.58 6.23
CA ASP A 202 -15.76 -0.75 7.44
C ASP A 202 -17.08 -0.94 8.23
N ASP A 203 -17.18 -0.28 9.39
CA ASP A 203 -18.35 -0.36 10.25
C ASP A 203 -19.58 0.33 9.61
N ASN A 204 -19.38 1.29 8.70
CA ASN A 204 -20.42 2.02 7.98
C ASN A 204 -21.02 1.21 6.82
N THR A 205 -20.33 0.14 6.39
CA THR A 205 -20.82 -0.73 5.33
C THR A 205 -22.11 -1.41 5.76
N GLN A 206 -23.21 -1.14 5.06
CA GLN A 206 -24.53 -1.70 5.38
C GLN A 206 -24.72 -3.12 4.83
N ASN A 207 -24.38 -3.31 3.56
CA ASN A 207 -24.57 -4.58 2.85
C ASN A 207 -23.36 -4.91 1.98
N ILE A 208 -23.08 -6.19 1.86
CA ILE A 208 -22.10 -6.78 0.95
C ILE A 208 -22.89 -7.71 0.03
N ILE A 209 -23.15 -7.28 -1.18
CA ILE A 209 -23.93 -8.03 -2.16
C ILE A 209 -22.97 -8.81 -3.05
N VAL A 210 -23.14 -10.12 -3.13
CA VAL A 210 -22.23 -11.00 -3.88
C VAL A 210 -23.03 -11.86 -4.86
N GLU A 211 -22.67 -11.76 -6.13
CA GLU A 211 -23.20 -12.59 -7.20
C GLU A 211 -22.51 -13.94 -7.24
N GLY A 212 -23.28 -14.97 -7.61
CA GLY A 212 -22.79 -16.35 -7.68
C GLY A 212 -22.76 -17.07 -6.32
N THR A 213 -22.98 -18.37 -6.36
CA THR A 213 -23.06 -19.19 -5.15
C THR A 213 -21.70 -19.38 -4.49
N ASP A 214 -20.66 -19.57 -5.30
CA ASP A 214 -19.30 -19.83 -4.79
C ASP A 214 -18.68 -18.55 -4.23
N GLY A 215 -18.84 -17.41 -4.91
CA GLY A 215 -18.41 -16.11 -4.41
C GLY A 215 -19.09 -15.79 -3.07
N TYR A 216 -20.40 -16.01 -2.96
CA TYR A 216 -21.12 -15.80 -1.71
C TYR A 216 -20.62 -16.70 -0.57
N LYS A 217 -20.40 -18.00 -0.82
CA LYS A 217 -19.87 -18.93 0.19
C LYS A 217 -18.47 -18.51 0.64
N LYS A 218 -17.59 -18.11 -0.29
CA LYS A 218 -16.24 -17.62 0.01
C LYS A 218 -16.27 -16.34 0.84
N ALA A 219 -17.09 -15.36 0.46
CA ALA A 219 -17.28 -14.13 1.21
C ALA A 219 -17.81 -14.39 2.64
N GLN A 220 -18.82 -15.26 2.76
CA GLN A 220 -19.40 -15.61 4.05
C GLN A 220 -18.40 -16.34 4.96
N SER A 221 -17.64 -17.30 4.41
CA SER A 221 -16.61 -18.03 5.15
C SER A 221 -15.51 -17.09 5.66
N PHE A 222 -15.04 -16.19 4.80
CA PHE A 222 -14.03 -15.22 5.17
C PHE A 222 -14.53 -14.27 6.27
N MET A 223 -15.74 -13.74 6.14
CA MET A 223 -16.34 -12.87 7.16
C MET A 223 -16.57 -13.59 8.49
N LYS A 224 -16.92 -14.88 8.49
CA LYS A 224 -17.01 -15.68 9.72
C LYS A 224 -15.69 -15.76 10.48
N THR A 225 -14.58 -15.84 9.74
CA THR A 225 -13.24 -15.93 10.36
C THR A 225 -12.75 -14.57 10.82
N MET A 226 -12.92 -13.53 10.01
CA MET A 226 -12.35 -12.21 10.28
C MET A 226 -13.26 -11.31 11.13
N MET A 227 -14.58 -11.37 10.91
CA MET A 227 -15.56 -10.49 11.56
C MET A 227 -16.90 -11.20 11.77
N PRO A 228 -17.00 -12.09 12.77
CA PRO A 228 -18.18 -12.90 13.01
C PRO A 228 -19.47 -12.09 13.22
N SER A 229 -19.37 -10.91 13.85
CA SER A 229 -20.49 -10.00 14.10
C SER A 229 -21.12 -9.44 12.82
N SER A 230 -20.35 -9.31 11.75
CA SER A 230 -20.77 -8.67 10.50
C SER A 230 -21.17 -9.66 9.38
N VAL A 231 -21.16 -10.95 9.66
CA VAL A 231 -21.52 -11.99 8.66
C VAL A 231 -22.90 -11.77 8.05
N LYS A 232 -23.85 -11.26 8.85
CA LYS A 232 -25.25 -10.99 8.41
C LYS A 232 -25.33 -9.92 7.32
N LYS A 233 -24.30 -9.08 7.17
CA LYS A 233 -24.22 -8.04 6.13
C LYS A 233 -23.93 -8.64 4.74
N VAL A 234 -23.42 -9.89 4.65
CA VAL A 234 -23.16 -10.59 3.40
C VAL A 234 -24.45 -11.16 2.86
N LYS A 235 -24.89 -10.68 1.71
CA LYS A 235 -26.13 -11.09 1.05
C LYS A 235 -25.82 -11.68 -0.33
N LYS A 236 -26.55 -12.77 -0.68
CA LYS A 236 -26.47 -13.32 -2.02
C LYS A 236 -27.35 -12.51 -2.96
N TYR A 237 -26.76 -12.06 -4.08
CA TYR A 237 -27.53 -11.43 -5.16
C TYR A 237 -28.49 -12.45 -5.79
N ARG A 238 -29.71 -12.01 -6.10
CA ARG A 238 -30.77 -12.85 -6.68
C ARG A 238 -31.49 -12.20 -7.87
N GLY A 239 -30.93 -11.09 -8.39
CA GLY A 239 -31.46 -10.41 -9.57
C GLY A 239 -31.39 -11.30 -10.82
N LYS A 240 -32.15 -10.91 -11.85
CA LYS A 240 -32.10 -11.56 -13.18
C LYS A 240 -31.04 -10.95 -14.09
N VAL A 241 -30.73 -9.67 -13.87
CA VAL A 241 -29.67 -8.92 -14.57
C VAL A 241 -28.38 -9.09 -13.78
N PRO A 242 -27.20 -9.27 -14.40
CA PRO A 242 -25.94 -9.30 -13.68
C PRO A 242 -25.75 -8.09 -12.77
N LEU A 243 -25.23 -8.31 -11.56
CA LEU A 243 -25.13 -7.29 -10.51
C LEU A 243 -24.41 -6.02 -10.99
N PHE A 244 -23.30 -6.16 -11.71
CA PHE A 244 -22.51 -5.03 -12.18
C PHE A 244 -23.21 -4.22 -13.27
N ILE A 245 -24.10 -4.85 -14.05
CA ILE A 245 -24.94 -4.13 -15.03
C ILE A 245 -26.05 -3.36 -14.29
N GLU A 246 -26.73 -4.03 -13.34
CA GLU A 246 -27.82 -3.40 -12.56
C GLU A 246 -27.34 -2.17 -11.79
N GLU A 247 -26.14 -2.24 -11.21
CA GLU A 247 -25.52 -1.14 -10.46
C GLU A 247 -24.70 -0.17 -11.34
N ASN A 248 -24.79 -0.29 -12.68
CA ASN A 248 -24.05 0.51 -13.66
C ASN A 248 -22.52 0.52 -13.45
N ILE A 249 -21.97 -0.51 -12.80
CA ILE A 249 -20.53 -0.62 -12.53
C ILE A 249 -19.78 -0.95 -13.81
N GLU A 250 -20.33 -1.84 -14.66
CA GLU A 250 -19.70 -2.24 -15.92
C GLU A 250 -19.54 -1.07 -16.89
N GLN A 251 -20.57 -0.22 -16.99
CA GLN A 251 -20.48 1.02 -17.77
C GLN A 251 -19.39 1.95 -17.24
N LYS A 252 -19.30 2.13 -15.92
CA LYS A 252 -18.26 2.94 -15.29
C LYS A 252 -16.86 2.38 -15.50
N LEU A 253 -16.71 1.04 -15.48
CA LEU A 253 -15.43 0.38 -15.77
C LEU A 253 -14.98 0.64 -17.22
N ASN A 254 -15.90 0.60 -18.19
CA ASN A 254 -15.58 0.95 -19.57
C ASN A 254 -15.13 2.40 -19.70
N GLN A 255 -15.81 3.31 -19.01
CA GLN A 255 -15.47 4.74 -19.00
C GLN A 255 -14.09 5.07 -18.40
N ILE A 256 -13.49 4.16 -17.62
CA ILE A 256 -12.12 4.36 -17.09
C ILE A 256 -11.08 4.47 -18.23
N PHE A 257 -11.34 3.85 -19.37
CA PHE A 257 -10.44 3.87 -20.53
C PHE A 257 -10.70 5.03 -21.48
N ASP A 258 -11.84 5.75 -21.33
CA ASP A 258 -12.14 6.90 -22.15
C ASP A 258 -11.23 8.08 -21.79
N SER A 259 -10.69 8.77 -22.79
CA SER A 259 -9.91 9.99 -22.56
C SER A 259 -10.79 11.17 -22.20
N GLU A 260 -12.04 11.21 -22.69
CA GLU A 260 -13.00 12.28 -22.48
C GLU A 260 -14.02 11.89 -21.40
N ILE A 261 -14.28 12.79 -20.45
CA ILE A 261 -15.23 12.60 -19.36
C ILE A 261 -16.17 13.81 -19.32
N LYS A 262 -17.45 13.55 -19.49
CA LYS A 262 -18.48 14.59 -19.45
C LYS A 262 -18.81 15.01 -18.02
N LEU A 263 -18.87 16.31 -17.79
CA LEU A 263 -19.34 16.92 -16.56
C LEU A 263 -20.86 17.11 -16.59
N LYS A 264 -21.47 17.19 -15.40
CA LYS A 264 -22.95 17.38 -15.29
C LYS A 264 -23.38 18.74 -15.79
N SER A 265 -22.52 19.75 -15.70
CA SER A 265 -22.73 21.11 -16.20
C SER A 265 -22.82 21.18 -17.74
N GLY A 266 -22.28 20.19 -18.45
CA GLY A 266 -22.13 20.12 -19.90
C GLY A 266 -20.72 20.43 -20.39
N GLY A 267 -19.77 20.71 -19.48
CA GLY A 267 -18.33 20.71 -19.76
C GLY A 267 -17.78 19.29 -19.88
N TYR A 268 -16.50 19.18 -20.16
CA TYR A 268 -15.82 17.89 -20.23
C TYR A 268 -14.34 18.01 -19.86
N LEU A 269 -13.79 16.91 -19.37
CA LEU A 269 -12.37 16.74 -19.08
C LEU A 269 -11.72 15.89 -20.15
N VAL A 270 -10.48 16.18 -20.50
CA VAL A 270 -9.65 15.34 -21.36
C VAL A 270 -8.43 14.89 -20.56
N ILE A 271 -8.32 13.57 -20.30
CA ILE A 271 -7.25 13.00 -19.50
C ILE A 271 -6.33 12.19 -20.42
N ASN A 272 -5.09 12.65 -20.57
CA ASN A 272 -4.08 12.03 -21.42
C ASN A 272 -2.84 11.63 -20.61
N PRO A 273 -2.68 10.34 -20.26
CA PRO A 273 -1.44 9.85 -19.69
C PRO A 273 -0.33 9.82 -20.74
N THR A 274 0.83 10.39 -20.41
CA THR A 274 2.06 10.31 -21.19
C THR A 274 3.08 9.44 -20.48
N GLU A 275 4.28 9.28 -21.04
CA GLU A 275 5.36 8.51 -20.43
C GLU A 275 5.80 9.11 -19.06
N ALA A 276 5.83 10.43 -18.94
CA ALA A 276 6.39 11.13 -17.77
C ALA A 276 5.35 11.81 -16.87
N LEU A 277 4.16 12.12 -17.40
CA LEU A 277 3.13 12.86 -16.68
C LEU A 277 1.72 12.54 -17.19
N VAL A 278 0.71 12.94 -16.43
CA VAL A 278 -0.69 12.93 -16.86
C VAL A 278 -1.10 14.39 -17.09
N SER A 279 -1.55 14.72 -18.30
CA SER A 279 -2.16 16.02 -18.59
C SER A 279 -3.68 15.92 -18.51
N ILE A 280 -4.30 16.91 -17.90
CA ILE A 280 -5.75 17.03 -17.77
C ILE A 280 -6.15 18.42 -18.24
N ASP A 281 -6.97 18.47 -19.29
CA ASP A 281 -7.53 19.70 -19.87
C ASP A 281 -9.00 19.82 -19.52
N ILE A 282 -9.47 21.03 -19.20
CA ILE A 282 -10.85 21.32 -18.80
C ILE A 282 -11.51 22.20 -19.85
N ASN A 283 -12.59 21.69 -20.43
CA ASN A 283 -13.36 22.37 -21.45
C ASN A 283 -14.77 22.72 -20.93
N SER A 284 -15.19 23.97 -21.12
CA SER A 284 -16.53 24.44 -20.74
C SER A 284 -17.65 23.84 -21.59
N GLY A 285 -17.34 23.39 -22.81
CA GLY A 285 -18.30 22.73 -23.70
C GLY A 285 -19.58 23.54 -23.87
N SER A 286 -20.73 22.87 -23.66
CA SER A 286 -22.06 23.48 -23.73
C SER A 286 -22.57 24.05 -22.39
N SER A 287 -21.69 24.24 -21.42
CA SER A 287 -22.01 24.72 -20.06
C SER A 287 -22.41 26.19 -20.02
N ILE A 288 -23.39 26.61 -20.86
CA ILE A 288 -23.87 28.00 -20.92
C ILE A 288 -25.09 28.15 -19.99
N LYS A 289 -24.90 27.91 -18.70
CA LYS A 289 -26.01 28.12 -17.73
C LYS A 289 -25.85 29.39 -16.87
N GLY A 290 -24.69 30.02 -16.92
CA GLY A 290 -24.42 31.21 -16.12
C GLY A 290 -24.83 32.50 -16.79
N LYS A 291 -25.23 33.50 -15.99
CA LYS A 291 -25.48 34.88 -16.47
C LYS A 291 -24.18 35.60 -16.85
N ASN A 292 -23.02 35.02 -16.52
CA ASN A 292 -21.71 35.61 -16.74
C ASN A 292 -20.70 34.52 -17.12
N VAL A 293 -19.81 34.80 -18.05
CA VAL A 293 -18.78 33.87 -18.53
C VAL A 293 -17.87 33.43 -17.37
N GLU A 294 -17.51 34.36 -16.50
CA GLU A 294 -16.63 34.13 -15.37
C GLU A 294 -17.26 33.22 -14.30
N SER A 295 -18.56 33.40 -13.97
CA SER A 295 -19.25 32.50 -13.05
C SER A 295 -19.39 31.10 -13.63
N THR A 296 -19.57 30.98 -14.95
CA THR A 296 -19.62 29.67 -15.61
C THR A 296 -18.25 28.97 -15.57
N ALA A 297 -17.16 29.72 -15.79
CA ALA A 297 -15.78 29.17 -15.68
C ALA A 297 -15.50 28.68 -14.27
N LEU A 298 -15.84 29.45 -13.23
CA LEU A 298 -15.67 29.08 -11.83
C LEU A 298 -16.45 27.80 -11.48
N ASP A 299 -17.74 27.75 -11.81
CA ASP A 299 -18.60 26.59 -11.53
C ASP A 299 -18.07 25.33 -12.24
N THR A 300 -17.64 25.48 -13.50
CA THR A 300 -17.05 24.37 -14.27
C THR A 300 -15.72 23.92 -13.67
N ASN A 301 -14.86 24.84 -13.25
CA ASN A 301 -13.57 24.52 -12.63
C ASN A 301 -13.75 23.78 -11.29
N ILE A 302 -14.71 24.19 -10.46
CA ILE A 302 -15.02 23.53 -9.19
C ILE A 302 -15.52 22.10 -9.45
N GLU A 303 -16.50 21.94 -10.34
CA GLU A 303 -17.02 20.62 -10.72
C GLU A 303 -15.91 19.72 -11.30
N ALA A 304 -15.07 20.31 -12.17
CA ALA A 304 -13.92 19.64 -12.75
C ALA A 304 -12.94 19.15 -11.68
N ALA A 305 -12.62 19.98 -10.69
CA ALA A 305 -11.70 19.60 -9.61
C ALA A 305 -12.21 18.40 -8.80
N GLU A 306 -13.52 18.36 -8.50
CA GLU A 306 -14.14 17.22 -7.81
C GLU A 306 -14.08 15.94 -8.67
N GLU A 307 -14.43 16.05 -9.96
CA GLU A 307 -14.39 14.89 -10.85
C GLU A 307 -12.95 14.42 -11.13
N ILE A 308 -11.99 15.33 -11.28
CA ILE A 308 -10.57 15.00 -11.43
C ILE A 308 -10.06 14.20 -10.22
N ALA A 309 -10.38 14.66 -9.00
CA ALA A 309 -9.99 13.94 -7.78
C ALA A 309 -10.56 12.51 -7.76
N ARG A 310 -11.79 12.33 -8.23
CA ARG A 310 -12.43 11.02 -8.38
C ARG A 310 -11.75 10.18 -9.45
N GLN A 311 -11.44 10.77 -10.61
CA GLN A 311 -10.80 10.07 -11.74
C GLN A 311 -9.37 9.63 -11.42
N ILE A 312 -8.58 10.45 -10.73
CA ILE A 312 -7.25 10.09 -10.23
C ILE A 312 -7.34 8.82 -9.39
N LYS A 313 -8.31 8.73 -8.49
CA LYS A 313 -8.50 7.58 -7.61
C LYS A 313 -8.99 6.34 -8.37
N ILE A 314 -9.97 6.47 -9.27
CA ILE A 314 -10.57 5.35 -10.00
C ILE A 314 -9.59 4.77 -11.02
N ARG A 315 -8.82 5.61 -11.71
CA ARG A 315 -7.85 5.24 -12.72
C ARG A 315 -6.48 4.88 -12.15
N ASP A 316 -6.31 5.01 -10.82
CA ASP A 316 -5.03 4.81 -10.13
C ASP A 316 -3.88 5.63 -10.75
N LEU A 317 -4.17 6.89 -11.09
CA LEU A 317 -3.19 7.80 -11.68
C LEU A 317 -2.18 8.22 -10.61
N SER A 318 -0.90 8.22 -10.99
CA SER A 318 0.19 8.55 -10.08
C SER A 318 1.29 9.34 -10.80
N GLY A 319 2.19 9.90 -10.03
CA GLY A 319 3.30 10.70 -10.54
C GLY A 319 2.93 12.18 -10.68
N LEU A 320 3.45 12.85 -11.72
CA LEU A 320 3.18 14.24 -12.00
C LEU A 320 1.85 14.38 -12.76
N ILE A 321 0.90 15.11 -12.19
CA ILE A 321 -0.39 15.41 -12.81
C ILE A 321 -0.46 16.92 -13.03
N ILE A 322 -0.65 17.33 -14.29
CA ILE A 322 -0.79 18.72 -14.69
C ILE A 322 -2.25 18.94 -15.09
N ILE A 323 -2.88 19.95 -14.49
CA ILE A 323 -4.27 20.30 -14.74
C ILE A 323 -4.30 21.71 -15.33
N ASP A 324 -4.92 21.84 -16.50
CA ASP A 324 -5.16 23.11 -17.16
C ASP A 324 -6.60 23.55 -16.87
N PHE A 325 -6.75 24.55 -15.99
CA PHE A 325 -8.03 25.10 -15.61
C PHE A 325 -8.47 26.18 -16.59
N ILE A 326 -9.79 26.38 -16.74
CA ILE A 326 -10.34 27.47 -17.53
C ILE A 326 -9.89 28.80 -16.92
N ASP A 327 -9.35 29.68 -17.73
CA ASP A 327 -8.88 31.01 -17.32
C ASP A 327 -9.99 31.85 -16.65
N MET A 328 -9.61 32.51 -15.56
CA MET A 328 -10.46 33.42 -14.80
C MET A 328 -9.69 34.72 -14.57
N LEU A 329 -10.42 35.84 -14.60
CA LEU A 329 -9.82 37.19 -14.47
C LEU A 329 -9.61 37.62 -13.00
N SER A 330 -10.27 36.98 -12.03
CA SER A 330 -10.20 37.30 -10.58
C SER A 330 -9.81 36.12 -9.73
#